data_74f4399412d917cd125ec0c90a2bda82
#
_entry.id   74f4399412d917cd125ec0c90a2bda82
#
_cell.length_a   1.000
_cell.length_b   1.000
_cell.length_c   1.000
_cell.angle_alpha   90.00
_cell.angle_beta   90.00
_cell.angle_gamma   90.00
#
_symmetry.space_group_name_H-M   'P 1'
#
loop_
_entity.id
_entity.type
_entity.pdbx_description
1 polymer ?
#
loop_
_entity_poly.entity_id
_entity_poly.type
_entity_poly.pdbx_seq_one_letter_code
_entity_poly.pdbx_strand_id
1 'polypeptide(L)'
;MEAFEKDLNVIISRRIADLYVLPFKNYYRLMAAEQGQLKLFKEVPQDYGCRLITYLKYRADMAVSEHRRPQLGAMTWHCGPEKVNLRLSSVGDYQGRESLVVRFIYQLTDDRYHLLFPEQWQELKTMLHRRGLILFAGPMGSGKTTTMYRLARELASKQVVMTIEDPVEINEPWFIQLQINDLAGMGYQQLLRLGLRHRPNVFIIGEIRDPQTAMMTIQAALSGHLVLGTVHARDAYGVIARLIQLGVPSYYLEQVMTGVCYQRLLMQTDGTPAVLFDQLNGTVLIKEVKKQQGRGMTDAWTHYLDQAVSLGQITPEEAAKYQNG
;
A
#
# COMPACT_ATOMS: atom_id res chain seq x y z
N MET A 1 -28.49 16.17 -6.47
CA MET A 1 -27.62 15.81 -5.33
C MET A 1 -27.86 14.38 -4.88
N GLU A 2 -29.07 13.97 -4.56
CA GLU A 2 -29.38 12.59 -4.13
C GLU A 2 -28.89 11.47 -5.06
N ALA A 3 -28.88 11.70 -6.38
CA ALA A 3 -28.40 10.71 -7.34
C ALA A 3 -26.87 10.47 -7.23
N PHE A 4 -26.07 11.52 -6.99
CA PHE A 4 -24.63 11.40 -6.80
C PHE A 4 -24.27 10.68 -5.48
N GLU A 5 -25.02 11.00 -4.43
CA GLU A 5 -24.85 10.38 -3.12
C GLU A 5 -25.19 8.89 -3.17
N LYS A 6 -26.25 8.51 -3.90
CA LYS A 6 -26.61 7.10 -4.12
C LYS A 6 -25.51 6.35 -4.87
N ASP A 7 -24.97 6.93 -5.96
CA ASP A 7 -23.91 6.31 -6.73
C ASP A 7 -22.64 6.12 -5.84
N LEU A 8 -22.23 7.14 -5.06
CA LEU A 8 -21.09 7.04 -4.15
C LEU A 8 -21.31 6.02 -3.03
N ASN A 9 -22.50 5.96 -2.46
CA ASN A 9 -22.82 4.97 -1.42
C ASN A 9 -22.78 3.54 -1.96
N VAL A 10 -23.23 3.31 -3.21
CA VAL A 10 -23.08 2.00 -3.87
C VAL A 10 -21.60 1.65 -4.09
N ILE A 11 -20.79 2.61 -4.53
CA ILE A 11 -19.35 2.43 -4.72
C ILE A 11 -18.68 2.05 -3.40
N ILE A 12 -19.02 2.77 -2.31
CA ILE A 12 -18.46 2.50 -0.98
C ILE A 12 -18.90 1.13 -0.45
N SER A 13 -20.17 0.77 -0.60
CA SER A 13 -20.67 -0.54 -0.14
C SER A 13 -20.01 -1.71 -0.86
N ARG A 14 -19.60 -1.51 -2.11
CA ARG A 14 -18.83 -2.49 -2.90
C ARG A 14 -17.33 -2.45 -2.65
N ARG A 15 -16.84 -1.56 -1.79
CA ARG A 15 -15.41 -1.39 -1.48
C ARG A 15 -14.55 -1.12 -2.73
N ILE A 16 -15.08 -0.34 -3.65
CA ILE A 16 -14.34 0.07 -4.86
C ILE A 16 -13.17 0.97 -4.43
N ALA A 17 -11.98 0.66 -4.91
CA ALA A 17 -10.78 1.40 -4.56
C ALA A 17 -10.70 2.76 -5.25
N ASP A 18 -10.97 2.81 -6.56
CA ASP A 18 -10.91 4.03 -7.35
C ASP A 18 -12.14 4.14 -8.26
N LEU A 19 -12.71 5.35 -8.32
CA LEU A 19 -13.72 5.75 -9.30
C LEU A 19 -13.10 6.73 -10.28
N TYR A 20 -13.21 6.43 -11.55
CA TYR A 20 -12.79 7.30 -12.65
C TYR A 20 -14.01 7.91 -13.32
N VAL A 21 -14.07 9.23 -13.39
CA VAL A 21 -15.11 9.98 -14.11
C VAL A 21 -14.45 10.51 -15.39
N LEU A 22 -14.65 9.82 -16.50
CA LEU A 22 -13.92 10.04 -17.75
C LEU A 22 -14.84 10.61 -18.84
N PRO A 23 -14.47 11.72 -19.51
CA PRO A 23 -15.23 12.25 -20.62
C PRO A 23 -15.08 11.35 -21.85
N PHE A 24 -16.19 11.03 -22.51
CA PHE A 24 -16.21 10.23 -23.74
C PHE A 24 -17.25 10.75 -24.72
N LYS A 25 -16.77 11.28 -25.86
CA LYS A 25 -17.65 11.92 -26.86
C LYS A 25 -18.62 12.93 -26.20
N ASN A 26 -19.92 12.62 -26.16
CA ASN A 26 -21.00 13.45 -25.63
C ASN A 26 -21.53 12.97 -24.28
N TYR A 27 -20.80 12.06 -23.57
CA TYR A 27 -21.20 11.53 -22.29
C TYR A 27 -19.98 11.26 -21.41
N TYR A 28 -20.18 10.86 -20.17
CA TYR A 28 -19.15 10.41 -19.26
C TYR A 28 -19.25 8.93 -18.96
N ARG A 29 -18.12 8.26 -18.83
CA ARG A 29 -18.00 6.92 -18.27
C ARG A 29 -17.53 7.00 -16.83
N LEU A 30 -18.31 6.40 -15.95
CA LEU A 30 -17.92 6.11 -14.59
C LEU A 30 -17.32 4.71 -14.56
N MET A 31 -15.99 4.63 -14.36
CA MET A 31 -15.28 3.36 -14.31
C MET A 31 -14.87 3.08 -12.87
N ALA A 32 -15.05 1.86 -12.40
CA ALA A 32 -14.72 1.45 -11.04
C ALA A 32 -13.56 0.45 -11.04
N ALA A 33 -12.52 0.72 -10.24
CA ALA A 33 -11.46 -0.25 -9.98
C ALA A 33 -11.90 -1.19 -8.84
N GLU A 34 -12.25 -2.41 -9.22
CA GLU A 34 -12.74 -3.45 -8.31
C GLU A 34 -11.84 -4.68 -8.43
N GLN A 35 -11.22 -5.10 -7.33
CA GLN A 35 -10.32 -6.27 -7.27
C GLN A 35 -9.20 -6.23 -8.33
N GLY A 36 -8.61 -5.06 -8.55
CA GLY A 36 -7.54 -4.87 -9.55
C GLY A 36 -8.00 -4.82 -11.00
N GLN A 37 -9.29 -4.92 -11.28
CA GLN A 37 -9.87 -4.79 -12.62
C GLN A 37 -10.66 -3.50 -12.75
N LEU A 38 -10.52 -2.84 -13.91
CA LEU A 38 -11.30 -1.66 -14.25
C LEU A 38 -12.60 -2.10 -14.95
N LYS A 39 -13.74 -1.83 -14.32
CA LYS A 39 -15.07 -2.20 -14.85
C LYS A 39 -15.92 -0.95 -15.10
N LEU A 40 -16.77 -1.01 -16.11
CA LEU A 40 -17.77 0.04 -16.34
C LEU A 40 -18.82 -0.03 -15.21
N PHE A 41 -18.91 1.06 -14.43
CA PHE A 41 -19.93 1.20 -13.41
C PHE A 41 -21.22 1.78 -14.02
N LYS A 42 -21.09 2.87 -14.80
CA LYS A 42 -22.25 3.58 -15.38
C LYS A 42 -21.81 4.50 -16.52
N GLU A 43 -22.64 4.62 -17.56
CA GLU A 43 -22.54 5.73 -18.53
C GLU A 43 -23.58 6.79 -18.17
N VAL A 44 -23.18 8.06 -18.21
CA VAL A 44 -24.05 9.17 -17.80
C VAL A 44 -23.97 10.31 -18.83
N PRO A 45 -25.06 11.11 -19.01
CA PRO A 45 -25.01 12.29 -19.87
C PRO A 45 -23.90 13.25 -19.48
N GLN A 46 -23.41 14.02 -20.44
CA GLN A 46 -22.32 15.00 -20.23
C GLN A 46 -22.61 15.95 -19.07
N ASP A 47 -23.83 16.49 -19.02
CA ASP A 47 -24.27 17.39 -17.95
C ASP A 47 -24.21 16.74 -16.56
N TYR A 48 -24.57 15.45 -16.44
CA TYR A 48 -24.45 14.72 -15.19
C TYR A 48 -22.99 14.59 -14.75
N GLY A 49 -22.09 14.20 -15.68
CA GLY A 49 -20.65 14.05 -15.39
C GLY A 49 -20.01 15.37 -14.96
N CYS A 50 -20.29 16.45 -15.66
CA CYS A 50 -19.81 17.80 -15.32
C CYS A 50 -20.30 18.23 -13.93
N ARG A 51 -21.58 18.05 -13.62
CA ARG A 51 -22.14 18.37 -12.29
C ARG A 51 -21.57 17.50 -11.19
N LEU A 52 -21.31 16.22 -11.45
CA LEU A 52 -20.66 15.33 -10.49
C LEU A 52 -19.25 15.81 -10.15
N ILE A 53 -18.44 16.14 -11.17
CA ILE A 53 -17.10 16.68 -10.98
C ILE A 53 -17.14 18.00 -10.19
N THR A 54 -18.00 18.93 -10.59
CA THR A 54 -18.19 20.22 -9.91
C THR A 54 -18.58 20.04 -8.45
N TYR A 55 -19.51 19.15 -8.17
CA TYR A 55 -19.97 18.85 -6.81
C TYR A 55 -18.83 18.28 -5.94
N LEU A 56 -18.11 17.30 -6.46
CA LEU A 56 -16.99 16.68 -5.73
C LEU A 56 -15.84 17.67 -5.51
N LYS A 57 -15.50 18.49 -6.50
CA LYS A 57 -14.49 19.56 -6.34
C LYS A 57 -14.89 20.55 -5.26
N TYR A 58 -16.15 21.00 -5.27
CA TYR A 58 -16.66 21.90 -4.24
C TYR A 58 -16.56 21.31 -2.85
N ARG A 59 -16.93 20.03 -2.68
CA ARG A 59 -16.87 19.32 -1.40
C ARG A 59 -15.44 19.06 -0.90
N ALA A 60 -14.47 19.07 -1.80
CA ALA A 60 -13.05 18.83 -1.53
C ALA A 60 -12.20 20.10 -1.52
N ASP A 61 -12.84 21.29 -1.42
CA ASP A 61 -12.19 22.63 -1.40
C ASP A 61 -11.27 22.88 -2.61
N MET A 62 -11.62 22.29 -3.78
CA MET A 62 -10.91 22.52 -5.04
C MET A 62 -11.50 23.72 -5.79
N ALA A 63 -10.70 24.35 -6.67
CA ALA A 63 -11.16 25.46 -7.51
C ALA A 63 -12.17 24.99 -8.56
N VAL A 64 -13.46 25.26 -8.33
CA VAL A 64 -14.56 24.79 -9.19
C VAL A 64 -14.50 25.42 -10.59
N SER A 65 -14.03 26.68 -10.72
CA SER A 65 -13.93 27.40 -11.99
C SER A 65 -12.70 27.03 -12.82
N GLU A 66 -11.74 26.31 -12.26
CA GLU A 66 -10.55 25.84 -12.97
C GLU A 66 -10.80 24.44 -13.51
N HIS A 67 -10.85 24.27 -14.82
CA HIS A 67 -11.18 23.01 -15.48
C HIS A 67 -9.99 22.35 -16.18
N ARG A 68 -8.84 23.04 -16.28
CA ARG A 68 -7.73 22.62 -17.12
C ARG A 68 -6.52 22.18 -16.32
N ARG A 69 -6.15 22.95 -15.30
CA ARG A 69 -4.96 22.66 -14.48
C ARG A 69 -5.19 21.45 -13.58
N PRO A 70 -4.15 20.62 -13.36
CA PRO A 70 -4.23 19.55 -12.38
C PRO A 70 -4.57 20.12 -11.00
N GLN A 71 -5.51 19.47 -10.32
CA GLN A 71 -5.89 19.82 -8.95
C GLN A 71 -5.97 18.56 -8.10
N LEU A 72 -5.61 18.67 -6.84
CA LEU A 72 -5.75 17.66 -5.83
C LEU A 72 -6.67 18.15 -4.73
N GLY A 73 -7.52 17.28 -4.21
CA GLY A 73 -8.41 17.58 -3.10
C GLY A 73 -8.62 16.37 -2.20
N ALA A 74 -9.12 16.62 -1.01
CA ALA A 74 -9.46 15.57 -0.06
C ALA A 74 -10.75 15.92 0.67
N MET A 75 -11.54 14.90 1.00
CA MET A 75 -12.75 15.07 1.78
C MET A 75 -13.10 13.79 2.54
N THR A 76 -13.90 13.92 3.58
CA THR A 76 -14.50 12.76 4.26
C THR A 76 -15.93 12.59 3.81
N TRP A 77 -16.28 11.36 3.40
CA TRP A 77 -17.65 10.97 3.06
C TRP A 77 -18.26 10.11 4.17
N HIS A 78 -19.53 10.34 4.45
CA HIS A 78 -20.28 9.55 5.43
C HIS A 78 -21.28 8.65 4.69
N CYS A 79 -21.12 7.34 4.82
CA CYS A 79 -22.04 6.35 4.28
C CYS A 79 -22.65 5.58 5.45
N GLY A 80 -23.81 6.06 5.96
CA GLY A 80 -24.37 5.58 7.21
C GLY A 80 -23.39 5.82 8.38
N PRO A 81 -23.05 4.81 9.17
CA PRO A 81 -22.08 4.93 10.27
C PRO A 81 -20.63 4.98 9.80
N GLU A 82 -20.35 4.60 8.56
CA GLU A 82 -19.00 4.50 8.02
C GLU A 82 -18.48 5.86 7.54
N LYS A 83 -17.22 6.17 7.93
CA LYS A 83 -16.47 7.33 7.43
C LYS A 83 -15.41 6.85 6.45
N VAL A 84 -15.46 7.36 5.23
CA VAL A 84 -14.49 7.02 4.17
C VAL A 84 -13.78 8.30 3.74
N ASN A 85 -12.46 8.30 3.78
CA ASN A 85 -11.66 9.41 3.26
C ASN A 85 -11.53 9.26 1.75
N LEU A 86 -11.80 10.36 1.04
CA LEU A 86 -11.73 10.42 -0.42
C LEU A 86 -10.60 11.35 -0.82
N ARG A 87 -9.81 10.93 -1.79
CA ARG A 87 -8.82 11.76 -2.47
C ARG A 87 -9.25 11.96 -3.89
N LEU A 88 -9.20 13.19 -4.33
CA LEU A 88 -9.64 13.61 -5.63
C LEU A 88 -8.45 14.13 -6.43
N SER A 89 -8.38 13.74 -7.70
CA SER A 89 -7.43 14.28 -8.67
C SER A 89 -8.19 14.64 -9.94
N SER A 90 -8.18 15.91 -10.34
CA SER A 90 -8.82 16.36 -11.57
C SER A 90 -7.82 17.00 -12.53
N VAL A 91 -8.10 16.86 -13.83
CA VAL A 91 -7.34 17.51 -14.90
C VAL A 91 -8.19 17.63 -16.16
N GLY A 92 -8.03 18.72 -16.88
CA GLY A 92 -8.66 18.90 -18.19
C GLY A 92 -7.79 18.38 -19.33
N ASP A 93 -8.43 17.79 -20.34
CA ASP A 93 -7.76 17.39 -21.58
C ASP A 93 -7.52 18.60 -22.50
N TYR A 94 -6.87 18.38 -23.64
CA TYR A 94 -6.58 19.43 -24.63
C TYR A 94 -7.84 20.06 -25.25
N GLN A 95 -8.99 19.39 -25.14
CA GLN A 95 -10.30 19.88 -25.61
C GLN A 95 -11.08 20.63 -24.50
N GLY A 96 -10.52 20.75 -23.30
CA GLY A 96 -11.15 21.39 -22.16
C GLY A 96 -12.17 20.51 -21.44
N ARG A 97 -12.18 19.20 -21.69
CA ARG A 97 -13.05 18.26 -20.97
C ARG A 97 -12.34 17.77 -19.72
N GLU A 98 -12.97 17.93 -18.58
CA GLU A 98 -12.38 17.58 -17.30
C GLU A 98 -12.61 16.09 -16.95
N SER A 99 -11.57 15.43 -16.48
CA SER A 99 -11.62 14.11 -15.88
C SER A 99 -11.39 14.20 -14.37
N LEU A 100 -11.96 13.27 -13.60
CA LEU A 100 -11.74 13.17 -12.16
C LEU A 100 -11.49 11.72 -11.78
N VAL A 101 -10.52 11.52 -10.91
CA VAL A 101 -10.29 10.25 -10.22
C VAL A 101 -10.58 10.46 -8.73
N VAL A 102 -11.40 9.58 -8.17
CA VAL A 102 -11.70 9.55 -6.74
C VAL A 102 -11.17 8.26 -6.17
N ARG A 103 -10.17 8.34 -5.29
CA ARG A 103 -9.65 7.22 -4.51
C ARG A 103 -10.34 7.15 -3.17
N PHE A 104 -10.86 5.98 -2.83
CA PHE A 104 -11.53 5.70 -1.57
C PHE A 104 -10.55 5.07 -0.58
N ILE A 105 -10.31 5.73 0.54
CA ILE A 105 -9.41 5.28 1.59
C ILE A 105 -10.24 4.71 2.72
N TYR A 106 -10.31 3.39 2.78
CA TYR A 106 -11.06 2.64 3.78
C TYR A 106 -10.24 2.41 5.04
N GLN A 107 -10.94 2.18 6.15
CA GLN A 107 -10.31 1.66 7.36
C GLN A 107 -9.95 0.19 7.16
N LEU A 108 -8.92 -0.24 7.88
CA LEU A 108 -8.50 -1.63 7.90
C LEU A 108 -9.56 -2.49 8.59
N THR A 109 -10.11 -3.48 7.87
CA THR A 109 -11.05 -4.47 8.38
C THR A 109 -10.40 -5.84 8.43
N ASP A 110 -10.78 -6.68 9.40
CA ASP A 110 -10.14 -7.98 9.61
C ASP A 110 -10.72 -9.10 8.75
N ASP A 111 -11.91 -8.92 8.25
CA ASP A 111 -12.73 -9.91 7.56
C ASP A 111 -12.28 -10.25 6.12
N ARG A 112 -11.31 -9.52 5.57
CA ARG A 112 -10.86 -9.67 4.17
C ARG A 112 -9.37 -10.00 4.02
N TYR A 113 -8.71 -10.30 5.11
CA TYR A 113 -7.29 -10.63 5.08
C TYR A 113 -7.10 -12.12 5.34
N HIS A 114 -6.96 -12.89 4.28
CA HIS A 114 -6.77 -14.32 4.36
C HIS A 114 -5.29 -14.68 4.18
N LEU A 115 -4.85 -15.60 4.96
CA LEU A 115 -3.50 -16.18 4.93
C LEU A 115 -3.59 -17.59 4.40
N LEU A 116 -2.78 -17.97 3.43
CA LEU A 116 -2.66 -19.35 3.03
C LEU A 116 -2.09 -20.19 4.16
N PHE A 117 -1.08 -19.67 4.86
CA PHE A 117 -0.39 -20.34 5.95
C PHE A 117 -0.27 -19.44 7.18
N PRO A 118 -1.10 -19.65 8.22
CA PRO A 118 -1.06 -18.84 9.45
C PRO A 118 0.27 -18.86 10.19
N GLU A 119 1.08 -19.91 10.05
CA GLU A 119 2.41 -20.02 10.65
C GLU A 119 3.37 -18.96 10.11
N GLN A 120 3.28 -18.59 8.83
CA GLN A 120 4.09 -17.51 8.26
C GLN A 120 3.80 -16.15 8.94
N TRP A 121 2.55 -15.94 9.33
CA TRP A 121 2.16 -14.75 10.09
C TRP A 121 2.77 -14.72 11.49
N GLN A 122 2.79 -15.87 12.17
CA GLN A 122 3.42 -15.98 13.49
C GLN A 122 4.93 -15.71 13.40
N GLU A 123 5.57 -16.16 12.33
CA GLU A 123 6.97 -15.87 12.08
C GLU A 123 7.22 -14.37 11.92
N LEU A 124 6.40 -13.66 11.12
CA LEU A 124 6.47 -12.19 11.00
C LEU A 124 6.29 -11.51 12.35
N LYS A 125 5.35 -11.96 13.19
CA LYS A 125 5.16 -11.41 14.54
C LYS A 125 6.40 -11.55 15.41
N THR A 126 7.12 -12.66 15.32
CA THR A 126 8.37 -12.83 16.09
C THR A 126 9.44 -11.81 15.72
N MET A 127 9.46 -11.37 14.47
CA MET A 127 10.39 -10.32 14.00
C MET A 127 10.05 -8.94 14.61
N LEU A 128 8.77 -8.65 14.90
CA LEU A 128 8.35 -7.37 15.49
C LEU A 128 8.90 -7.13 16.91
N HIS A 129 9.25 -8.18 17.63
CA HIS A 129 9.82 -8.05 18.97
C HIS A 129 11.30 -7.62 18.96
N ARG A 130 11.91 -7.59 17.78
CA ARG A 130 13.29 -7.13 17.57
C ARG A 130 13.26 -5.71 17.03
N ARG A 131 14.14 -4.86 17.56
CA ARG A 131 14.39 -3.55 16.95
C ARG A 131 15.21 -3.74 15.68
N GLY A 132 15.02 -2.83 14.72
CA GLY A 132 15.70 -2.92 13.44
C GLY A 132 14.75 -2.71 12.27
N LEU A 133 15.09 -3.24 11.11
CA LEU A 133 14.41 -3.01 9.84
C LEU A 133 13.80 -4.29 9.29
N ILE A 134 12.50 -4.25 9.04
CA ILE A 134 11.76 -5.28 8.31
C ILE A 134 11.25 -4.66 7.00
N LEU A 135 11.60 -5.27 5.88
CA LEU A 135 11.21 -4.78 4.56
C LEU A 135 10.22 -5.72 3.87
N PHE A 136 9.21 -5.09 3.29
CA PHE A 136 8.19 -5.77 2.52
C PHE A 136 8.38 -5.47 1.03
N ALA A 137 8.34 -6.51 0.21
CA ALA A 137 8.43 -6.41 -1.24
C ALA A 137 7.29 -7.17 -1.93
N GLY A 138 7.12 -6.93 -3.20
CA GLY A 138 6.08 -7.54 -4.03
C GLY A 138 5.48 -6.52 -4.98
N PRO A 139 4.68 -6.94 -5.95
CA PRO A 139 4.07 -6.04 -6.93
C PRO A 139 3.05 -5.09 -6.30
N MET A 140 2.61 -4.12 -7.09
CA MET A 140 1.47 -3.28 -6.72
C MET A 140 0.23 -4.14 -6.49
N GLY A 141 -0.55 -3.82 -5.45
CA GLY A 141 -1.75 -4.59 -5.10
C GLY A 141 -1.50 -5.92 -4.37
N SER A 142 -0.25 -6.30 -4.06
CA SER A 142 0.02 -7.53 -3.29
C SER A 142 -0.32 -7.43 -1.79
N GLY A 143 -0.78 -6.27 -1.30
CA GLY A 143 -1.21 -6.08 0.08
C GLY A 143 -0.10 -5.72 1.08
N LYS A 144 1.07 -5.24 0.63
CA LYS A 144 2.20 -4.86 1.51
C LYS A 144 1.79 -3.89 2.62
N THR A 145 1.14 -2.79 2.25
CA THR A 145 0.67 -1.77 3.19
C THR A 145 -0.29 -2.39 4.21
N THR A 146 -1.23 -3.21 3.76
CA THR A 146 -2.18 -3.94 4.63
C THR A 146 -1.45 -4.83 5.64
N THR A 147 -0.46 -5.59 5.18
CA THR A 147 0.36 -6.47 6.05
C THR A 147 1.11 -5.68 7.11
N MET A 148 1.83 -4.61 6.71
CA MET A 148 2.55 -3.75 7.65
C MET A 148 1.63 -3.11 8.68
N TYR A 149 0.48 -2.61 8.24
CA TYR A 149 -0.51 -1.98 9.12
C TYR A 149 -1.09 -2.95 10.14
N ARG A 150 -1.44 -4.16 9.70
CA ARG A 150 -1.92 -5.21 10.61
C ARG A 150 -0.89 -5.60 11.66
N LEU A 151 0.36 -5.78 11.24
CA LEU A 151 1.46 -6.08 12.15
C LEU A 151 1.69 -4.93 13.16
N ALA A 152 1.73 -3.69 12.68
CA ALA A 152 1.94 -2.53 13.53
C ALA A 152 0.74 -2.25 14.47
N ARG A 153 -0.50 -2.55 14.03
CA ARG A 153 -1.71 -2.40 14.84
C ARG A 153 -1.68 -3.26 16.10
N GLU A 154 -1.09 -4.45 16.04
CA GLU A 154 -0.92 -5.30 17.22
C GLU A 154 -0.04 -4.63 18.30
N LEU A 155 0.88 -3.76 17.89
CA LEU A 155 1.76 -3.01 18.79
C LEU A 155 1.15 -1.69 19.27
N ALA A 156 0.23 -1.10 18.53
CA ALA A 156 -0.28 0.26 18.75
C ALA A 156 -1.01 0.46 20.08
N SER A 157 -1.52 -0.60 20.70
CA SER A 157 -2.13 -0.52 22.03
C SER A 157 -1.13 -0.16 23.15
N LYS A 158 0.17 -0.37 22.92
CA LYS A 158 1.24 -0.14 23.91
C LYS A 158 2.39 0.70 23.37
N GLN A 159 2.41 1.01 22.11
CA GLN A 159 3.52 1.66 21.42
C GLN A 159 3.01 2.75 20.49
N VAL A 160 3.78 3.82 20.37
CA VAL A 160 3.50 4.88 19.39
C VAL A 160 3.96 4.41 18.02
N VAL A 161 3.02 4.33 17.10
CA VAL A 161 3.27 4.02 15.67
C VAL A 161 3.15 5.29 14.85
N MET A 162 4.15 5.57 14.03
CA MET A 162 4.16 6.71 13.11
C MET A 162 4.40 6.23 11.70
N THR A 163 3.60 6.74 10.75
CA THR A 163 3.78 6.44 9.32
C THR A 163 4.21 7.67 8.55
N ILE A 164 4.97 7.47 7.47
CA ILE A 164 5.36 8.51 6.50
C ILE A 164 5.10 7.92 5.12
N GLU A 165 4.13 8.46 4.40
CA GLU A 165 3.60 7.85 3.18
C GLU A 165 3.32 8.88 2.08
N ASP A 166 3.35 8.41 0.82
CA ASP A 166 3.10 9.21 -0.37
C ASP A 166 2.23 8.45 -1.38
N PRO A 167 0.91 8.51 -1.20
CA PRO A 167 0.08 9.04 -0.10
C PRO A 167 -0.29 7.97 0.96
N VAL A 168 -0.94 8.36 2.07
CA VAL A 168 -1.57 7.42 3.02
C VAL A 168 -2.69 6.65 2.31
N GLU A 169 -2.66 5.32 2.31
CA GLU A 169 -3.64 4.46 1.61
C GLU A 169 -4.70 3.85 2.54
N ILE A 170 -4.40 3.75 3.83
CA ILE A 170 -5.27 3.15 4.85
C ILE A 170 -5.43 4.15 5.98
N ASN A 171 -6.66 4.41 6.41
CA ASN A 171 -6.93 5.22 7.59
C ASN A 171 -6.84 4.33 8.83
N GLU A 172 -5.84 4.58 9.70
CA GLU A 172 -5.65 3.85 10.96
C GLU A 172 -5.62 4.83 12.14
N PRO A 173 -6.73 4.93 12.89
CA PRO A 173 -6.86 5.92 13.96
C PRO A 173 -5.84 5.79 15.10
N TRP A 174 -5.20 4.64 15.24
CA TRP A 174 -4.19 4.39 16.27
C TRP A 174 -2.79 4.86 15.89
N PHE A 175 -2.59 5.32 14.64
CA PHE A 175 -1.29 5.75 14.13
C PHE A 175 -1.21 7.26 13.98
N ILE A 176 -0.02 7.80 14.13
CA ILE A 176 0.31 9.15 13.67
C ILE A 176 0.68 9.04 12.19
N GLN A 177 -0.25 9.39 11.31
CA GLN A 177 -0.07 9.24 9.87
C GLN A 177 0.36 10.55 9.22
N LEU A 178 1.62 10.62 8.79
CA LEU A 178 2.19 11.77 8.11
C LEU A 178 2.19 11.53 6.60
N GLN A 179 1.65 12.47 5.86
CA GLN A 179 1.64 12.42 4.41
C GLN A 179 2.63 13.39 3.82
N ILE A 180 3.35 12.93 2.79
CA ILE A 180 4.23 13.77 1.98
C ILE A 180 3.43 14.90 1.32
N ASN A 181 3.99 16.12 1.40
CA ASN A 181 3.52 17.30 0.69
C ASN A 181 4.72 18.19 0.37
N ASP A 182 5.30 18.00 -0.80
CA ASP A 182 6.50 18.74 -1.23
C ASP A 182 6.24 20.24 -1.34
N LEU A 183 5.03 20.64 -1.72
CA LEU A 183 4.66 22.06 -1.79
C LEU A 183 4.66 22.75 -0.43
N ALA A 184 4.40 22.00 0.63
CA ALA A 184 4.46 22.47 2.02
C ALA A 184 5.84 22.24 2.67
N GLY A 185 6.85 21.76 1.92
CA GLY A 185 8.15 21.39 2.47
C GLY A 185 8.12 20.16 3.38
N MET A 186 7.11 19.31 3.24
CA MET A 186 6.91 18.09 4.02
C MET A 186 7.33 16.86 3.21
N GLY A 187 8.60 16.79 2.77
CA GLY A 187 9.17 15.64 2.11
C GLY A 187 9.56 14.52 3.09
N TYR A 188 9.94 13.35 2.58
CA TYR A 188 10.33 12.18 3.41
C TYR A 188 11.40 12.54 4.44
N GLN A 189 12.44 13.29 4.08
CA GLN A 189 13.53 13.64 4.97
C GLN A 189 13.08 14.53 6.13
N GLN A 190 12.30 15.56 5.83
CA GLN A 190 11.78 16.50 6.82
C GLN A 190 10.89 15.75 7.82
N LEU A 191 10.00 14.91 7.33
CA LEU A 191 9.08 14.14 8.16
C LEU A 191 9.81 13.06 8.98
N LEU A 192 10.83 12.38 8.43
CA LEU A 192 11.65 11.44 9.21
C LEU A 192 12.45 12.15 10.31
N ARG A 193 13.07 13.30 10.03
CA ARG A 193 13.77 14.09 11.05
C ARG A 193 12.83 14.55 12.16
N LEU A 194 11.63 14.97 11.80
CA LEU A 194 10.58 15.32 12.77
C LEU A 194 10.18 14.09 13.57
N GLY A 195 9.93 12.97 12.90
CA GLY A 195 9.55 11.71 13.54
C GLY A 195 10.56 11.22 14.57
N LEU A 196 11.85 11.30 14.29
CA LEU A 196 12.91 10.95 15.26
C LEU A 196 12.84 11.79 16.54
N ARG A 197 12.38 13.05 16.45
CA ARG A 197 12.14 13.91 17.64
C ARG A 197 10.88 13.53 18.41
N HIS A 198 9.86 13.00 17.71
CA HIS A 198 8.64 12.47 18.33
C HIS A 198 8.86 11.13 19.04
N ARG A 199 10.00 10.45 18.78
CA ARG A 199 10.40 9.18 19.40
C ARG A 199 9.31 8.10 19.34
N PRO A 200 8.72 7.79 18.18
CA PRO A 200 7.79 6.68 18.08
C PRO A 200 8.53 5.35 18.34
N ASN A 201 7.82 4.34 18.77
CA ASN A 201 8.40 3.01 18.94
C ASN A 201 8.56 2.31 17.58
N VAL A 202 7.61 2.57 16.66
CA VAL A 202 7.51 1.96 15.33
C VAL A 202 7.40 3.04 14.27
N PHE A 203 8.24 2.95 13.25
CA PHE A 203 8.09 3.71 12.01
C PHE A 203 7.52 2.80 10.90
N ILE A 204 6.60 3.33 10.11
CA ILE A 204 6.22 2.76 8.82
C ILE A 204 6.66 3.74 7.73
N ILE A 205 7.54 3.31 6.84
CA ILE A 205 7.99 4.07 5.68
C ILE A 205 7.27 3.50 4.47
N GLY A 206 6.37 4.29 3.89
CA GLY A 206 5.49 3.84 2.81
C GLY A 206 6.25 3.20 1.67
N GLU A 207 7.32 3.85 1.20
CA GLU A 207 8.19 3.29 0.17
C GLU A 207 9.61 3.91 0.22
N ILE A 208 10.62 3.04 0.01
CA ILE A 208 12.03 3.43 -0.10
C ILE A 208 12.42 3.42 -1.58
N ARG A 209 12.44 4.61 -2.20
CA ARG A 209 12.69 4.78 -3.65
C ARG A 209 14.08 5.32 -3.98
N ASP A 210 14.65 6.10 -3.09
CA ASP A 210 15.84 6.90 -3.32
C ASP A 210 16.91 6.67 -2.23
N PRO A 211 18.20 7.02 -2.52
CA PRO A 211 19.30 6.83 -1.58
C PRO A 211 19.12 7.56 -0.25
N GLN A 212 18.49 8.73 -0.27
CA GLN A 212 18.37 9.56 0.92
C GLN A 212 17.34 8.97 1.88
N THR A 213 16.17 8.56 1.36
CA THR A 213 15.14 7.85 2.13
C THR A 213 15.69 6.53 2.68
N ALA A 214 16.47 5.78 1.88
CA ALA A 214 17.11 4.54 2.31
C ALA A 214 18.04 4.77 3.50
N MET A 215 18.98 5.72 3.40
CA MET A 215 19.92 6.02 4.48
C MET A 215 19.21 6.52 5.75
N MET A 216 18.19 7.34 5.64
CA MET A 216 17.44 7.81 6.80
C MET A 216 16.63 6.68 7.46
N THR A 217 16.10 5.75 6.68
CA THR A 217 15.44 4.54 7.18
C THR A 217 16.42 3.69 8.00
N ILE A 218 17.64 3.50 7.48
CA ILE A 218 18.74 2.83 8.19
C ILE A 218 19.09 3.55 9.49
N GLN A 219 19.20 4.88 9.46
CA GLN A 219 19.51 5.68 10.66
C GLN A 219 18.43 5.55 11.74
N ALA A 220 17.16 5.53 11.34
CA ALA A 220 16.05 5.30 12.27
C ALA A 220 16.17 3.91 12.93
N ALA A 221 16.48 2.87 12.16
CA ALA A 221 16.66 1.52 12.69
C ALA A 221 17.87 1.42 13.61
N LEU A 222 19.03 2.03 13.25
CA LEU A 222 20.24 2.12 14.09
C LEU A 222 19.98 2.88 15.39
N SER A 223 19.07 3.85 15.38
CA SER A 223 18.67 4.60 16.57
C SER A 223 17.75 3.83 17.52
N GLY A 224 17.50 2.55 17.23
CA GLY A 224 16.77 1.64 18.10
C GLY A 224 15.25 1.62 17.88
N HIS A 225 14.75 2.15 16.76
CA HIS A 225 13.34 2.01 16.39
C HIS A 225 13.09 0.66 15.69
N LEU A 226 11.87 0.16 15.77
CA LEU A 226 11.37 -0.82 14.81
C LEU A 226 10.92 -0.06 13.57
N VAL A 227 11.47 -0.40 12.43
CA VAL A 227 11.13 0.23 11.15
C VAL A 227 10.55 -0.82 10.21
N LEU A 228 9.35 -0.58 9.73
CA LEU A 228 8.70 -1.33 8.66
C LEU A 228 8.73 -0.48 7.40
N GLY A 229 9.06 -1.05 6.26
CA GLY A 229 9.07 -0.27 5.02
C GLY A 229 8.79 -1.13 3.81
N THR A 230 8.43 -0.49 2.68
CA THR A 230 8.34 -1.19 1.41
C THR A 230 9.50 -0.81 0.49
N VAL A 231 9.89 -1.77 -0.33
CA VAL A 231 10.85 -1.56 -1.42
C VAL A 231 10.42 -2.39 -2.62
N HIS A 232 10.62 -1.85 -3.82
CA HIS A 232 10.36 -2.62 -5.03
C HIS A 232 11.49 -3.62 -5.30
N ALA A 233 11.16 -4.90 -5.21
CA ALA A 233 12.04 -6.02 -5.58
C ALA A 233 11.19 -7.16 -6.16
N ARG A 234 11.84 -8.04 -6.93
CA ARG A 234 11.17 -9.17 -7.59
C ARG A 234 11.05 -10.41 -6.71
N ASP A 235 11.88 -10.49 -5.68
CA ASP A 235 11.97 -11.59 -4.72
C ASP A 235 12.58 -11.09 -3.40
N ALA A 236 12.65 -11.93 -2.40
CA ALA A 236 13.17 -11.58 -1.08
C ALA A 236 14.68 -11.23 -1.12
N TYR A 237 15.48 -11.91 -1.93
CA TYR A 237 16.91 -11.61 -2.09
C TYR A 237 17.15 -10.28 -2.81
N GLY A 238 16.29 -9.95 -3.78
CA GLY A 238 16.32 -8.71 -4.53
C GLY A 238 16.14 -7.46 -3.66
N VAL A 239 15.50 -7.59 -2.49
CA VAL A 239 15.38 -6.51 -1.51
C VAL A 239 16.76 -6.02 -1.04
N ILE A 240 17.66 -6.95 -0.70
CA ILE A 240 19.02 -6.65 -0.24
C ILE A 240 19.79 -5.98 -1.36
N ALA A 241 19.76 -6.56 -2.56
CA ALA A 241 20.43 -6.00 -3.73
C ALA A 241 19.92 -4.58 -4.04
N ARG A 242 18.61 -4.34 -3.89
CA ARG A 242 18.00 -3.02 -4.12
C ARG A 242 18.51 -1.97 -3.13
N LEU A 243 18.64 -2.30 -1.84
CA LEU A 243 19.17 -1.37 -0.85
C LEU A 243 20.63 -1.01 -1.14
N ILE A 244 21.44 -1.98 -1.56
CA ILE A 244 22.83 -1.74 -1.95
C ILE A 244 22.90 -0.85 -3.20
N GLN A 245 22.05 -1.06 -4.20
CA GLN A 245 21.91 -0.16 -5.36
C GLN A 245 21.52 1.26 -4.96
N LEU A 246 20.72 1.41 -3.90
CA LEU A 246 20.37 2.71 -3.31
C LEU A 246 21.51 3.30 -2.47
N GLY A 247 22.70 2.70 -2.49
CA GLY A 247 23.90 3.23 -1.83
C GLY A 247 24.00 2.89 -0.34
N VAL A 248 23.20 1.96 0.17
CA VAL A 248 23.31 1.51 1.57
C VAL A 248 24.47 0.52 1.69
N PRO A 249 25.50 0.82 2.49
CA PRO A 249 26.61 -0.10 2.73
C PRO A 249 26.14 -1.39 3.44
N SER A 250 26.66 -2.53 3.02
CA SER A 250 26.25 -3.85 3.55
C SER A 250 26.45 -3.98 5.07
N TYR A 251 27.49 -3.37 5.62
CA TYR A 251 27.75 -3.41 7.07
C TYR A 251 26.63 -2.75 7.90
N TYR A 252 25.93 -1.75 7.37
CA TYR A 252 24.73 -1.21 8.03
C TYR A 252 23.55 -2.19 7.94
N LEU A 253 23.37 -2.83 6.79
CA LEU A 253 22.33 -3.84 6.63
C LEU A 253 22.52 -5.01 7.61
N GLU A 254 23.77 -5.46 7.81
CA GLU A 254 24.08 -6.50 8.80
C GLU A 254 23.64 -6.14 10.23
N GLN A 255 23.69 -4.84 10.57
CA GLN A 255 23.35 -4.38 11.91
C GLN A 255 21.85 -4.17 12.12
N VAL A 256 21.13 -3.78 11.08
CA VAL A 256 19.73 -3.35 11.24
C VAL A 256 18.70 -4.32 10.68
N MET A 257 19.05 -5.14 9.68
CA MET A 257 18.08 -6.02 9.04
C MET A 257 17.63 -7.14 9.98
N THR A 258 16.35 -7.17 10.27
CA THR A 258 15.70 -8.20 11.09
C THR A 258 14.80 -9.12 10.28
N GLY A 259 14.30 -8.64 9.15
CA GLY A 259 13.46 -9.44 8.27
C GLY A 259 13.31 -8.85 6.87
N VAL A 260 13.08 -9.73 5.91
CA VAL A 260 12.59 -9.42 4.57
C VAL A 260 11.39 -10.29 4.31
N CYS A 261 10.35 -9.71 3.74
CA CYS A 261 9.13 -10.39 3.39
C CYS A 261 8.71 -10.00 1.98
N TYR A 262 8.85 -10.90 1.02
CA TYR A 262 8.21 -10.76 -0.27
C TYR A 262 6.82 -11.37 -0.21
N GLN A 263 5.81 -10.74 -0.84
CA GLN A 263 4.43 -11.23 -0.77
C GLN A 263 3.67 -11.15 -2.09
N ARG A 264 2.77 -12.12 -2.24
CA ARG A 264 1.78 -12.20 -3.31
C ARG A 264 0.39 -12.45 -2.74
N LEU A 265 -0.62 -12.04 -3.51
CA LEU A 265 -1.99 -12.48 -3.33
C LEU A 265 -2.28 -13.57 -4.37
N LEU A 266 -2.63 -14.76 -3.92
CA LEU A 266 -3.02 -15.89 -4.74
C LEU A 266 -4.52 -16.09 -4.61
N MET A 267 -5.16 -16.51 -5.71
CA MET A 267 -6.59 -16.79 -5.73
C MET A 267 -6.85 -18.21 -5.22
N GLN A 268 -7.59 -18.33 -4.13
CA GLN A 268 -8.03 -19.62 -3.60
C GLN A 268 -9.10 -20.26 -4.48
N THR A 269 -9.32 -21.55 -4.32
CA THR A 269 -10.32 -22.33 -5.09
C THR A 269 -11.75 -21.83 -4.86
N ASP A 270 -12.02 -21.19 -3.75
CA ASP A 270 -13.32 -20.54 -3.42
C ASP A 270 -13.47 -19.13 -4.03
N GLY A 271 -12.45 -18.63 -4.75
CA GLY A 271 -12.44 -17.30 -5.34
C GLY A 271 -12.03 -16.18 -4.40
N THR A 272 -11.59 -16.47 -3.18
CA THR A 272 -11.07 -15.45 -2.26
C THR A 272 -9.55 -15.28 -2.42
N PRO A 273 -9.01 -14.04 -2.42
CA PRO A 273 -7.56 -13.84 -2.44
C PRO A 273 -6.96 -14.12 -1.06
N ALA A 274 -5.84 -14.85 -1.03
CA ALA A 274 -5.07 -15.09 0.19
C ALA A 274 -3.59 -14.74 -0.01
N VAL A 275 -2.95 -14.32 1.08
CA VAL A 275 -1.54 -13.90 1.07
C VAL A 275 -0.63 -15.11 1.25
N LEU A 276 0.40 -15.17 0.41
CA LEU A 276 1.56 -16.04 0.58
C LEU A 276 2.81 -15.18 0.75
N PHE A 277 3.67 -15.56 1.69
CA PHE A 277 4.92 -14.88 1.98
C PHE A 277 6.14 -15.70 1.59
N ASP A 278 7.17 -15.02 1.09
CA ASP A 278 8.53 -15.53 1.01
C ASP A 278 9.41 -14.72 1.96
N GLN A 279 9.97 -15.37 2.98
CA GLN A 279 10.56 -14.70 4.15
C GLN A 279 12.04 -15.04 4.29
N LEU A 280 12.84 -14.01 4.58
CA LEU A 280 14.23 -14.16 5.00
C LEU A 280 14.41 -13.52 6.37
N ASN A 281 14.92 -14.28 7.33
CA ASN A 281 15.20 -13.79 8.68
C ASN A 281 16.42 -14.49 9.29
N GLY A 282 16.78 -14.07 10.50
CA GLY A 282 17.82 -14.70 11.31
C GLY A 282 19.16 -14.87 10.59
N THR A 283 19.75 -16.06 10.74
CA THR A 283 21.09 -16.36 10.20
C THR A 283 21.11 -16.43 8.67
N VAL A 284 20.01 -16.83 8.04
CA VAL A 284 19.90 -16.90 6.57
C VAL A 284 19.96 -15.49 5.98
N LEU A 285 19.20 -14.55 6.54
CA LEU A 285 19.21 -13.15 6.13
C LEU A 285 20.61 -12.53 6.28
N ILE A 286 21.25 -12.69 7.45
CA ILE A 286 22.58 -12.13 7.70
C ILE A 286 23.63 -12.72 6.75
N LYS A 287 23.56 -14.04 6.47
CA LYS A 287 24.43 -14.71 5.52
C LYS A 287 24.24 -14.13 4.11
N GLU A 288 23.00 -13.84 3.72
CA GLU A 288 22.72 -13.29 2.41
C GLU A 288 23.16 -11.84 2.28
N VAL A 289 22.97 -11.00 3.30
CA VAL A 289 23.51 -9.63 3.34
C VAL A 289 25.03 -9.61 3.10
N LYS A 290 25.74 -10.61 3.67
CA LYS A 290 27.20 -10.74 3.50
C LYS A 290 27.61 -11.24 2.12
N LYS A 291 26.91 -12.27 1.61
CA LYS A 291 27.34 -12.99 0.41
C LYS A 291 26.69 -12.49 -0.87
N GLN A 292 25.46 -11.98 -0.80
CA GLN A 292 24.67 -11.48 -1.95
C GLN A 292 24.57 -12.50 -3.08
N GLN A 293 24.37 -13.77 -2.75
CA GLN A 293 24.38 -14.88 -3.71
C GLN A 293 23.00 -15.43 -4.05
N GLY A 294 22.01 -15.20 -3.16
CA GLY A 294 20.65 -15.67 -3.36
C GLY A 294 19.99 -15.00 -4.56
N ARG A 295 19.21 -15.75 -5.30
CA ARG A 295 18.46 -15.28 -6.48
C ARG A 295 17.16 -16.05 -6.60
N GLY A 296 16.13 -15.35 -7.05
CA GLY A 296 14.81 -15.92 -7.22
C GLY A 296 14.08 -16.12 -5.89
N MET A 297 13.13 -17.03 -5.88
CA MET A 297 12.36 -17.35 -4.68
C MET A 297 13.15 -18.32 -3.79
N THR A 298 12.84 -18.31 -2.47
CA THR A 298 13.43 -19.29 -1.55
C THR A 298 12.85 -20.70 -1.76
N ASP A 299 13.53 -21.73 -1.26
CA ASP A 299 13.01 -23.09 -1.29
C ASP A 299 11.68 -23.20 -0.51
N ALA A 300 11.50 -22.37 0.51
CA ALA A 300 10.27 -22.31 1.29
C ALA A 300 9.07 -21.84 0.43
N TRP A 301 9.27 -20.90 -0.50
CA TRP A 301 8.22 -20.44 -1.40
C TRP A 301 7.66 -21.59 -2.24
N THR A 302 8.54 -22.34 -2.91
CA THR A 302 8.14 -23.50 -3.72
C THR A 302 7.42 -24.55 -2.86
N HIS A 303 7.96 -24.84 -1.68
CA HIS A 303 7.35 -25.77 -0.75
C HIS A 303 5.93 -25.37 -0.36
N TYR A 304 5.70 -24.08 -0.02
CA TYR A 304 4.36 -23.59 0.33
C TYR A 304 3.40 -23.60 -0.87
N LEU A 305 3.86 -23.31 -2.10
CA LEU A 305 3.01 -23.43 -3.29
C LEU A 305 2.55 -24.88 -3.49
N ASP A 306 3.48 -25.85 -3.42
CA ASP A 306 3.17 -27.28 -3.57
C ASP A 306 2.22 -27.76 -2.46
N GLN A 307 2.44 -27.31 -1.23
CA GLN A 307 1.56 -27.61 -0.10
C GLN A 307 0.16 -27.02 -0.30
N ALA A 308 0.03 -25.79 -0.76
CA ALA A 308 -1.26 -25.14 -1.02
C ALA A 308 -2.06 -25.88 -2.11
N VAL A 309 -1.37 -26.39 -3.15
CA VAL A 309 -1.99 -27.25 -4.17
C VAL A 309 -2.44 -28.57 -3.56
N SER A 310 -1.58 -29.24 -2.79
CA SER A 310 -1.89 -30.54 -2.19
C SER A 310 -3.07 -30.49 -1.20
N LEU A 311 -3.24 -29.36 -0.51
CA LEU A 311 -4.37 -29.08 0.40
C LEU A 311 -5.63 -28.60 -0.34
N GLY A 312 -5.58 -28.41 -1.68
CA GLY A 312 -6.70 -27.91 -2.47
C GLY A 312 -7.05 -26.44 -2.22
N GLN A 313 -6.15 -25.68 -1.60
CA GLN A 313 -6.36 -24.25 -1.33
C GLN A 313 -6.25 -23.40 -2.59
N ILE A 314 -5.33 -23.75 -3.50
CA ILE A 314 -5.15 -23.12 -4.80
C ILE A 314 -5.10 -24.19 -5.91
N THR A 315 -5.35 -23.77 -7.14
CA THR A 315 -5.23 -24.71 -8.28
C THR A 315 -3.77 -24.84 -8.74
N PRO A 316 -3.39 -25.95 -9.42
CA PRO A 316 -2.06 -26.09 -10.03
C PRO A 316 -1.73 -24.95 -11.03
N GLU A 317 -2.74 -24.47 -11.77
CA GLU A 317 -2.59 -23.36 -12.72
C GLU A 317 -2.29 -22.05 -11.99
N GLU A 318 -2.91 -21.83 -10.80
CA GLU A 318 -2.63 -20.66 -10.00
C GLU A 318 -1.20 -20.72 -9.43
N ALA A 319 -0.77 -21.89 -8.90
CA ALA A 319 0.60 -22.07 -8.42
C ALA A 319 1.64 -21.83 -9.51
N ALA A 320 1.40 -22.31 -10.74
CA ALA A 320 2.31 -22.15 -11.87
C ALA A 320 2.54 -20.67 -12.26
N LYS A 321 1.54 -19.79 -12.08
CA LYS A 321 1.69 -18.34 -12.34
C LYS A 321 2.71 -17.68 -11.41
N TYR A 322 2.88 -18.20 -10.20
CA TYR A 322 3.70 -17.61 -9.15
C TYR A 322 4.94 -18.42 -8.79
N GLN A 323 5.31 -19.40 -9.60
CA GLN A 323 6.47 -20.27 -9.35
C GLN A 323 7.78 -19.47 -9.24
N ASN A 324 7.87 -18.36 -9.96
CA ASN A 324 9.03 -17.47 -9.94
C ASN A 324 8.76 -16.13 -9.18
N GLY A 325 7.71 -16.08 -8.39
CA GLY A 325 7.33 -14.92 -7.58
C GLY A 325 6.31 -13.97 -8.21
#